data_718e137e671fabc035a3a7987c718c0d
#
_entry.id   718e137e671fabc035a3a7987c718c0d
#
_cell.length_a   1.000
_cell.length_b   1.000
_cell.length_c   1.000
_cell.angle_alpha   90.00
_cell.angle_beta   90.00
_cell.angle_gamma   90.00
#
_symmetry.space_group_name_H-M   'P 1'
#
loop_
_entity.id
_entity.type
_entity.pdbx_description
1 polymer ?
#
loop_
_entity_poly.entity_id
_entity_poly.type
_entity_poly.pdbx_seq_one_letter_code
_entity_poly.pdbx_strand_id
1 'polypeptide(L)'
;MFLSVFDMFKVGIGPSSSHTIGPMVAAARFLDHLRAQPFAVAGVKATLHGSLAFTGVGHATDRATILGLAGFRADDYDVVKADAEMDRINAEKTVHPAGLASLVFNPKTDLEFNYGPALPGHANGMILKATDGQGDVITQVTYYSIGGGFVLTADELASGKDANDDLPVAPFPFTSAAEMLDMAAQSGKSVADMKRANERVCQPGVDLDKGITRIWEVMSACIDRGLVTDGILPGGLNVRRRAKGIHAALLAERGMNLSPPHTINDWMSTYAMAVNEENAAGGQVVTAPTNGAAGVIPATIRYWLDHVPGAAPSKVPDFMLTAAAIGGLIKFRASISGAECGCQAEVGSAAAMAAAGFCAVMGGTPEQVENAAEIALEHHLGMTCDPVRGLVQIPCIERNGLGAIKAVSAASLALRGDGHHLVPLDAAIETMRQTGEDMSEKYKETALGGLAVNVPNC
;
A
#
# COMPACT_ATOMS: atom_id res chain seq x y z
N MET A 1 10.99 -2.28 18.33
CA MET A 1 10.31 -1.34 17.40
C MET A 1 8.88 -1.82 17.21
N PHE A 2 7.89 -0.92 17.16
CA PHE A 2 6.47 -1.28 16.99
C PHE A 2 5.93 -0.62 15.72
N LEU A 3 5.16 -1.35 14.92
CA LEU A 3 4.43 -0.84 13.77
C LEU A 3 2.99 -1.32 13.89
N SER A 4 2.03 -0.40 13.94
CA SER A 4 0.62 -0.75 14.13
C SER A 4 0.04 -1.49 12.92
N VAL A 5 -0.98 -2.32 13.16
CA VAL A 5 -1.79 -2.90 12.08
C VAL A 5 -2.39 -1.80 11.18
N PHE A 6 -2.68 -0.63 11.75
CA PHE A 6 -3.19 0.54 11.02
C PHE A 6 -2.12 1.29 10.22
N ASP A 7 -0.84 1.04 10.50
CA ASP A 7 0.25 1.52 9.67
C ASP A 7 0.49 0.63 8.44
N MET A 8 0.21 -0.68 8.57
CA MET A 8 0.31 -1.64 7.47
C MET A 8 -0.93 -1.65 6.57
N PHE A 9 -2.10 -1.33 7.13
CA PHE A 9 -3.38 -1.30 6.43
C PHE A 9 -4.01 0.09 6.55
N LYS A 10 -3.85 0.90 5.51
CA LYS A 10 -4.37 2.27 5.47
C LYS A 10 -5.48 2.38 4.45
N VAL A 11 -6.63 2.87 4.87
CA VAL A 11 -7.68 3.29 3.92
C VAL A 11 -7.14 4.46 3.11
N GLY A 12 -7.24 4.38 1.80
CA GLY A 12 -6.69 5.37 0.90
C GLY A 12 -7.33 5.31 -0.48
N ILE A 13 -6.65 5.92 -1.43
CA ILE A 13 -7.08 6.01 -2.81
C ILE A 13 -5.99 5.51 -3.76
N GLY A 14 -6.43 4.99 -4.92
CA GLY A 14 -5.49 4.65 -5.99
C GLY A 14 -4.94 5.87 -6.73
N PRO A 15 -3.94 5.63 -7.60
CA PRO A 15 -3.36 4.34 -7.91
C PRO A 15 -2.12 3.96 -7.05
N SER A 16 -1.49 4.90 -6.34
CA SER A 16 -0.19 4.65 -5.67
C SER A 16 -0.15 5.13 -4.23
N SER A 17 0.42 4.33 -3.33
CA SER A 17 0.63 4.75 -1.95
C SER A 17 1.74 5.80 -1.82
N SER A 18 2.81 5.69 -2.62
CA SER A 18 3.94 6.63 -2.60
C SER A 18 3.68 7.90 -3.43
N HIS A 19 2.99 7.77 -4.57
CA HIS A 19 2.82 8.88 -5.54
C HIS A 19 1.45 9.56 -5.47
N THR A 20 0.47 8.97 -4.79
CA THR A 20 -0.88 9.55 -4.63
C THR A 20 -1.17 9.85 -3.16
N ILE A 21 -1.19 8.81 -2.30
CA ILE A 21 -1.50 8.98 -0.86
C ILE A 21 -0.41 9.82 -0.17
N GLY A 22 0.88 9.51 -0.41
CA GLY A 22 1.99 10.23 0.20
C GLY A 22 1.95 11.74 -0.05
N PRO A 23 1.85 12.23 -1.30
CA PRO A 23 1.69 13.66 -1.60
C PRO A 23 0.44 14.29 -0.98
N MET A 24 -0.69 13.58 -0.92
CA MET A 24 -1.89 14.08 -0.23
C MET A 24 -1.67 14.23 1.27
N VAL A 25 -1.01 13.26 1.91
CA VAL A 25 -0.64 13.31 3.34
C VAL A 25 0.37 14.42 3.60
N ALA A 26 1.38 14.59 2.74
CA ALA A 26 2.35 15.68 2.85
C ALA A 26 1.67 17.06 2.78
N ALA A 27 0.73 17.23 1.85
CA ALA A 27 -0.05 18.45 1.73
C ALA A 27 -0.91 18.70 2.97
N ALA A 28 -1.57 17.70 3.52
CA ALA A 28 -2.34 17.81 4.76
C ALA A 28 -1.45 18.19 5.95
N ARG A 29 -0.27 17.56 6.12
CA ARG A 29 0.71 17.92 7.15
C ARG A 29 1.23 19.35 6.98
N PHE A 30 1.40 19.80 5.75
CA PHE A 30 1.80 21.18 5.48
C PHE A 30 0.71 22.18 5.89
N LEU A 31 -0.56 21.88 5.64
CA LEU A 31 -1.66 22.72 6.14
C LEU A 31 -1.69 22.78 7.67
N ASP A 32 -1.42 21.66 8.36
CA ASP A 32 -1.30 21.62 9.82
C ASP A 32 -0.12 22.47 10.31
N HIS A 33 1.01 22.42 9.61
CA HIS A 33 2.15 23.29 9.86
C HIS A 33 1.76 24.77 9.71
N LEU A 34 1.02 25.15 8.65
CA LEU A 34 0.57 26.53 8.43
C LEU A 34 -0.40 27.02 9.50
N ARG A 35 -1.31 26.15 9.99
CA ARG A 35 -2.25 26.48 11.08
C ARG A 35 -1.56 26.82 12.39
N ALA A 36 -0.38 26.24 12.63
CA ALA A 36 0.43 26.48 13.82
C ALA A 36 1.29 27.75 13.74
N GLN A 37 1.35 28.42 12.57
CA GLN A 37 2.20 29.60 12.38
C GLN A 37 1.47 30.90 12.80
N PRO A 38 2.22 31.88 13.32
CA PRO A 38 1.63 33.17 13.73
C PRO A 38 1.41 34.17 12.58
N PHE A 39 1.86 33.85 11.36
CA PHE A 39 1.78 34.77 10.21
C PHE A 39 0.62 34.42 9.27
N ALA A 40 0.12 35.41 8.55
CA ALA A 40 -0.92 35.20 7.56
C ALA A 40 -0.31 34.63 6.26
N VAL A 41 -0.98 33.63 5.71
CA VAL A 41 -0.62 33.00 4.43
C VAL A 41 -1.62 33.47 3.37
N ALA A 42 -1.11 33.88 2.20
CA ALA A 42 -1.94 34.32 1.08
C ALA A 42 -2.00 33.31 -0.06
N GLY A 43 -0.96 32.52 -0.25
CA GLY A 43 -0.91 31.50 -1.30
C GLY A 43 -0.02 30.33 -0.96
N VAL A 44 -0.12 29.25 -1.74
CA VAL A 44 0.71 28.05 -1.62
C VAL A 44 1.25 27.60 -2.97
N LYS A 45 2.40 26.92 -2.95
CA LYS A 45 3.03 26.34 -4.15
C LYS A 45 3.58 24.96 -3.82
N ALA A 46 3.66 24.09 -4.83
CA ALA A 46 4.19 22.76 -4.72
C ALA A 46 5.20 22.47 -5.84
N THR A 47 6.34 21.88 -5.52
CA THR A 47 7.32 21.38 -6.49
C THR A 47 7.56 19.90 -6.23
N LEU A 48 7.32 19.07 -7.24
CA LEU A 48 7.52 17.63 -7.23
C LEU A 48 8.89 17.30 -7.81
N HIS A 49 9.66 16.42 -7.17
CA HIS A 49 11.01 16.06 -7.57
C HIS A 49 11.18 14.54 -7.75
N GLY A 50 12.20 14.16 -8.51
CA GLY A 50 12.58 12.76 -8.71
C GLY A 50 11.41 11.92 -9.25
N SER A 51 11.16 10.75 -8.67
CA SER A 51 10.11 9.85 -9.17
C SER A 51 8.70 10.48 -9.10
N LEU A 52 8.42 11.35 -8.11
CA LEU A 52 7.15 12.08 -8.04
C LEU A 52 6.93 13.01 -9.25
N ALA A 53 8.00 13.49 -9.87
CA ALA A 53 7.91 14.28 -11.10
C ALA A 53 7.82 13.37 -12.34
N PHE A 54 8.76 12.42 -12.49
CA PHE A 54 8.88 11.62 -13.69
C PHE A 54 7.69 10.68 -13.96
N THR A 55 7.05 10.17 -12.92
CA THR A 55 5.91 9.26 -13.04
C THR A 55 4.60 9.87 -12.51
N GLY A 56 4.65 11.10 -12.02
CA GLY A 56 3.58 11.72 -11.24
C GLY A 56 2.26 11.89 -11.99
N VAL A 57 2.30 12.22 -13.29
CA VAL A 57 1.08 12.35 -14.11
C VAL A 57 0.35 11.01 -14.20
N GLY A 58 1.09 9.91 -14.41
CA GLY A 58 0.52 8.55 -14.47
C GLY A 58 -0.06 8.05 -13.14
N HIS A 59 0.41 8.61 -12.02
CA HIS A 59 -0.04 8.29 -10.67
C HIS A 59 -0.99 9.35 -10.06
N ALA A 60 -1.44 10.32 -10.85
CA ALA A 60 -2.28 11.43 -10.39
C ALA A 60 -1.70 12.18 -9.17
N THR A 61 -0.36 12.33 -9.12
CA THR A 61 0.35 12.99 -8.01
C THR A 61 -0.01 14.47 -7.92
N ASP A 62 -0.20 15.13 -9.07
CA ASP A 62 -0.71 16.50 -9.17
C ASP A 62 -2.08 16.64 -8.52
N ARG A 63 -3.03 15.81 -8.96
CA ARG A 63 -4.39 15.79 -8.40
C ARG A 63 -4.37 15.54 -6.89
N ALA A 64 -3.60 14.57 -6.42
CA ALA A 64 -3.49 14.23 -5.02
C ALA A 64 -2.91 15.39 -4.19
N THR A 65 -1.87 16.05 -4.69
CA THR A 65 -1.26 17.23 -4.05
C THR A 65 -2.26 18.39 -3.97
N ILE A 66 -2.96 18.69 -5.05
CA ILE A 66 -3.96 19.78 -5.12
C ILE A 66 -5.10 19.51 -4.13
N LEU A 67 -5.67 18.30 -4.14
CA LEU A 67 -6.75 17.94 -3.23
C LEU A 67 -6.29 17.92 -1.77
N GLY A 68 -5.06 17.48 -1.49
CA GLY A 68 -4.48 17.57 -0.16
C GLY A 68 -4.34 19.00 0.33
N LEU A 69 -3.91 19.94 -0.54
CA LEU A 69 -3.87 21.38 -0.24
C LEU A 69 -5.27 22.00 -0.09
N ALA A 70 -6.30 21.41 -0.69
CA ALA A 70 -7.69 21.78 -0.48
C ALA A 70 -8.30 21.20 0.82
N GLY A 71 -7.55 20.35 1.52
CA GLY A 71 -7.98 19.75 2.79
C GLY A 71 -8.60 18.36 2.68
N PHE A 72 -8.59 17.73 1.50
CA PHE A 72 -9.02 16.34 1.34
C PHE A 72 -8.04 15.39 2.01
N ARG A 73 -8.58 14.28 2.52
CA ARG A 73 -7.82 13.20 3.14
C ARG A 73 -8.12 11.88 2.44
N ALA A 74 -7.13 11.02 2.38
CA ALA A 74 -7.26 9.74 1.66
C ALA A 74 -8.23 8.75 2.34
N ASP A 75 -8.38 8.83 3.66
CA ASP A 75 -9.26 7.98 4.48
C ASP A 75 -10.74 8.37 4.42
N ASP A 76 -11.05 9.62 4.00
CA ASP A 76 -12.41 10.19 3.88
C ASP A 76 -12.68 10.68 2.43
N TYR A 77 -12.13 10.00 1.46
CA TYR A 77 -12.17 10.43 0.07
C TYR A 77 -13.48 10.08 -0.62
N ASP A 78 -14.12 11.09 -1.20
CA ASP A 78 -15.29 10.99 -2.06
C ASP A 78 -14.95 11.48 -3.46
N VAL A 79 -15.01 10.59 -4.46
CA VAL A 79 -14.63 10.90 -5.85
C VAL A 79 -15.44 12.03 -6.44
N VAL A 80 -16.76 12.06 -6.19
CA VAL A 80 -17.66 13.09 -6.77
C VAL A 80 -17.34 14.45 -6.20
N LYS A 81 -17.13 14.55 -4.88
CA LYS A 81 -16.71 15.81 -4.25
C LYS A 81 -15.34 16.26 -4.71
N ALA A 82 -14.39 15.32 -4.86
CA ALA A 82 -13.05 15.60 -5.33
C ALA A 82 -13.03 16.12 -6.78
N ASP A 83 -13.85 15.55 -7.68
CA ASP A 83 -13.99 16.03 -9.06
C ASP A 83 -14.56 17.46 -9.08
N ALA A 84 -15.63 17.71 -8.35
CA ALA A 84 -16.25 19.03 -8.25
C ALA A 84 -15.26 20.08 -7.68
N GLU A 85 -14.47 19.70 -6.67
CA GLU A 85 -13.45 20.59 -6.09
C GLU A 85 -12.31 20.88 -7.06
N MET A 86 -11.85 19.89 -7.83
CA MET A 86 -10.85 20.09 -8.89
C MET A 86 -11.34 21.06 -9.96
N ASP A 87 -12.61 20.95 -10.37
CA ASP A 87 -13.23 21.87 -11.33
C ASP A 87 -13.29 23.29 -10.77
N ARG A 88 -13.70 23.42 -9.50
CA ARG A 88 -13.71 24.72 -8.81
C ARG A 88 -12.31 25.35 -8.73
N ILE A 89 -11.30 24.59 -8.29
CA ILE A 89 -9.92 25.08 -8.18
C ILE A 89 -9.38 25.50 -9.55
N ASN A 90 -9.68 24.74 -10.60
CA ASN A 90 -9.30 25.09 -11.97
C ASN A 90 -9.96 26.37 -12.46
N ALA A 91 -11.15 26.71 -12.01
CA ALA A 91 -11.86 27.95 -12.36
C ALA A 91 -11.38 29.15 -11.52
N GLU A 92 -11.36 28.99 -10.19
CA GLU A 92 -11.16 30.09 -9.24
C GLU A 92 -9.69 30.37 -8.89
N LYS A 93 -8.78 29.39 -9.15
CA LYS A 93 -7.35 29.46 -8.79
C LYS A 93 -7.11 29.67 -7.30
N THR A 94 -7.93 29.05 -6.47
CA THR A 94 -7.84 29.08 -5.01
C THR A 94 -8.12 27.72 -4.38
N VAL A 95 -7.52 27.45 -3.22
CA VAL A 95 -7.87 26.34 -2.34
C VAL A 95 -8.45 26.87 -1.04
N HIS A 96 -9.42 26.16 -0.46
CA HIS A 96 -10.15 26.58 0.73
C HIS A 96 -10.01 25.57 1.88
N PRO A 97 -8.81 25.33 2.41
CA PRO A 97 -8.62 24.36 3.48
C PRO A 97 -9.27 24.85 4.78
N ALA A 98 -9.98 23.97 5.48
CA ALA A 98 -10.63 24.31 6.75
C ALA A 98 -9.61 24.87 7.76
N GLY A 99 -9.99 25.93 8.48
CA GLY A 99 -9.15 26.58 9.50
C GLY A 99 -8.05 27.52 8.97
N LEU A 100 -8.01 27.77 7.66
CA LEU A 100 -7.17 28.78 7.02
C LEU A 100 -8.03 29.70 6.16
N ALA A 101 -7.51 30.87 5.82
CA ALA A 101 -8.12 31.73 4.80
C ALA A 101 -8.07 31.05 3.42
N SER A 102 -8.83 31.58 2.45
CA SER A 102 -8.66 31.19 1.05
C SER A 102 -7.23 31.47 0.58
N LEU A 103 -6.57 30.47 0.02
CA LEU A 103 -5.19 30.56 -0.44
C LEU A 103 -5.15 30.56 -1.97
N VAL A 104 -4.39 31.49 -2.54
CA VAL A 104 -4.13 31.53 -4.00
C VAL A 104 -3.36 30.27 -4.39
N PHE A 105 -3.86 29.58 -5.40
CA PHE A 105 -3.22 28.40 -5.97
C PHE A 105 -3.71 28.18 -7.40
N ASN A 106 -2.87 28.43 -8.38
CA ASN A 106 -3.14 28.10 -9.78
C ASN A 106 -2.48 26.77 -10.14
N PRO A 107 -3.23 25.68 -10.41
CA PRO A 107 -2.67 24.38 -10.76
C PRO A 107 -1.62 24.39 -11.88
N LYS A 108 -1.69 25.35 -12.80
CA LYS A 108 -0.79 25.45 -13.96
C LYS A 108 0.56 26.11 -13.67
N THR A 109 0.63 26.95 -12.63
CA THR A 109 1.83 27.75 -12.34
C THR A 109 2.39 27.52 -10.95
N ASP A 110 1.56 27.04 -10.01
CA ASP A 110 1.93 26.88 -8.61
C ASP A 110 2.16 25.41 -8.23
N LEU A 111 1.93 24.46 -9.19
CA LEU A 111 2.40 23.08 -9.10
C LEU A 111 3.39 22.81 -10.23
N GLU A 112 4.63 22.51 -9.85
CA GLU A 112 5.74 22.28 -10.77
C GLU A 112 6.18 20.82 -10.71
N PHE A 113 6.36 20.18 -11.88
CA PHE A 113 7.08 18.92 -12.03
C PHE A 113 8.55 19.24 -12.36
N ASN A 114 9.43 19.11 -11.38
CA ASN A 114 10.86 19.35 -11.57
C ASN A 114 11.57 18.08 -12.02
N TYR A 115 11.92 18.03 -13.29
CA TYR A 115 12.63 16.91 -13.94
C TYR A 115 14.15 16.96 -13.76
N GLY A 116 14.66 17.80 -12.88
CA GLY A 116 16.07 17.83 -12.48
C GLY A 116 16.44 16.66 -11.56
N PRO A 117 17.62 16.72 -10.92
CA PRO A 117 18.06 15.71 -9.97
C PRO A 117 17.05 15.53 -8.81
N ALA A 118 16.93 14.30 -8.33
CA ALA A 118 16.16 14.04 -7.11
C ALA A 118 16.72 14.82 -5.91
N LEU A 119 15.86 15.13 -4.94
CA LEU A 119 16.30 15.75 -3.69
C LEU A 119 17.19 14.77 -2.90
N PRO A 120 18.20 15.28 -2.15
CA PRO A 120 18.98 14.44 -1.27
C PRO A 120 18.10 13.72 -0.23
N GLY A 121 18.31 12.43 -0.03
CA GLY A 121 17.61 11.67 0.99
C GLY A 121 16.67 10.60 0.46
N HIS A 122 15.78 10.92 -0.49
CA HIS A 122 14.86 9.93 -1.07
C HIS A 122 14.38 10.35 -2.46
N ALA A 123 14.12 9.37 -3.35
CA ALA A 123 13.68 9.59 -4.73
C ALA A 123 12.31 10.27 -4.85
N ASN A 124 11.43 10.11 -3.85
CA ASN A 124 10.07 10.66 -3.86
C ASN A 124 9.99 11.94 -3.01
N GLY A 125 10.68 12.99 -3.44
CA GLY A 125 10.72 14.27 -2.73
C GLY A 125 9.73 15.30 -3.26
N MET A 126 9.19 16.14 -2.38
CA MET A 126 8.41 17.32 -2.75
C MET A 126 8.66 18.50 -1.81
N ILE A 127 8.56 19.70 -2.33
CA ILE A 127 8.70 20.95 -1.57
C ILE A 127 7.37 21.68 -1.61
N LEU A 128 6.81 21.97 -0.43
CA LEU A 128 5.61 22.79 -0.28
C LEU A 128 6.04 24.15 0.28
N LYS A 129 5.50 25.23 -0.30
CA LYS A 129 5.83 26.61 0.03
C LYS A 129 4.56 27.38 0.33
N ALA A 130 4.63 28.29 1.29
CA ALA A 130 3.60 29.29 1.53
C ALA A 130 4.12 30.68 1.17
N THR A 131 3.25 31.53 0.64
CA THR A 131 3.59 32.89 0.20
C THR A 131 2.72 33.95 0.91
N ASP A 132 3.26 35.11 1.05
CA ASP A 132 2.52 36.32 1.49
C ASP A 132 1.70 36.94 0.36
N GLY A 133 1.09 38.12 0.63
CA GLY A 133 0.28 38.86 -0.35
C GLY A 133 1.07 39.47 -1.50
N GLN A 134 2.40 39.55 -1.42
CA GLN A 134 3.31 39.99 -2.47
C GLN A 134 3.81 38.82 -3.33
N GLY A 135 3.59 37.59 -2.89
CA GLY A 135 4.04 36.35 -3.54
C GLY A 135 5.41 35.87 -3.09
N ASP A 136 5.98 36.52 -2.07
CA ASP A 136 7.26 36.12 -1.48
C ASP A 136 7.09 34.88 -0.59
N VAL A 137 8.05 33.96 -0.64
CA VAL A 137 8.01 32.71 0.16
C VAL A 137 8.32 33.04 1.62
N ILE A 138 7.35 32.78 2.50
CA ILE A 138 7.45 33.01 3.95
C ILE A 138 7.82 31.74 4.74
N THR A 139 7.49 30.57 4.21
CA THR A 139 7.93 29.29 4.76
C THR A 139 7.93 28.21 3.69
N GLN A 140 8.79 27.20 3.87
CA GLN A 140 8.78 26.02 3.03
C GLN A 140 9.13 24.79 3.85
N VAL A 141 8.59 23.64 3.45
CA VAL A 141 8.89 22.32 4.05
C VAL A 141 9.15 21.32 2.93
N THR A 142 10.22 20.54 3.10
CA THR A 142 10.54 19.41 2.22
C THR A 142 9.98 18.15 2.84
N TYR A 143 9.22 17.39 2.05
CA TYR A 143 8.63 16.11 2.42
C TYR A 143 9.15 15.00 1.53
N TYR A 144 9.24 13.80 2.08
CA TYR A 144 9.57 12.56 1.37
C TYR A 144 8.49 11.52 1.58
N SER A 145 7.97 10.97 0.49
CA SER A 145 7.03 9.85 0.51
C SER A 145 7.80 8.53 0.44
N ILE A 146 7.97 7.86 1.56
CA ILE A 146 8.83 6.67 1.71
C ILE A 146 8.10 5.32 1.50
N GLY A 147 7.00 5.32 0.72
CA GLY A 147 6.20 4.12 0.44
C GLY A 147 5.13 3.83 1.50
N GLY A 148 4.14 3.01 1.15
CA GLY A 148 3.05 2.63 2.07
C GLY A 148 2.23 3.79 2.64
N GLY A 149 2.24 4.97 2.01
CA GLY A 149 1.60 6.18 2.53
C GLY A 149 2.30 6.80 3.74
N PHE A 150 3.55 6.42 4.01
CA PHE A 150 4.39 7.07 5.02
C PHE A 150 5.06 8.31 4.44
N VAL A 151 5.09 9.38 5.23
CA VAL A 151 5.66 10.67 4.84
C VAL A 151 6.54 11.19 5.96
N LEU A 152 7.75 11.60 5.63
CA LEU A 152 8.69 12.25 6.55
C LEU A 152 9.06 13.63 6.03
N THR A 153 9.32 14.58 6.93
CA THR A 153 10.03 15.82 6.58
C THR A 153 11.52 15.54 6.38
N ALA A 154 12.24 16.47 5.76
CA ALA A 154 13.69 16.36 5.63
C ALA A 154 14.39 16.25 6.99
N ASP A 155 13.90 16.97 8.00
CA ASP A 155 14.46 16.95 9.37
C ASP A 155 14.16 15.62 10.07
N GLU A 156 12.96 15.08 9.92
CA GLU A 156 12.60 13.74 10.45
C GLU A 156 13.47 12.65 9.81
N LEU A 157 13.64 12.70 8.49
CA LEU A 157 14.50 11.75 7.78
C LEU A 157 15.98 11.86 8.24
N ALA A 158 16.49 13.07 8.38
CA ALA A 158 17.87 13.32 8.80
C ALA A 158 18.12 12.94 10.28
N SER A 159 17.13 13.12 11.15
CA SER A 159 17.25 12.79 12.57
C SER A 159 17.30 11.30 12.85
N GLY A 160 16.82 10.47 11.91
CA GLY A 160 16.65 9.02 12.10
C GLY A 160 15.72 8.66 13.26
N LYS A 161 15.00 9.64 13.83
CA LYS A 161 14.00 9.38 14.87
C LYS A 161 12.80 8.67 14.26
N ASP A 162 12.49 7.52 14.80
CA ASP A 162 11.23 6.85 14.48
C ASP A 162 10.08 7.56 15.24
N ALA A 163 8.95 7.75 14.55
CA ALA A 163 7.74 8.27 15.17
C ALA A 163 7.26 7.40 16.37
N ASN A 164 7.84 6.23 16.53
CA ASN A 164 7.53 5.26 17.56
C ASN A 164 8.44 5.34 18.80
N ASP A 165 9.47 6.21 18.81
CA ASP A 165 10.43 6.29 19.92
C ASP A 165 9.79 6.71 21.26
N ASP A 166 8.64 7.40 21.20
CA ASP A 166 7.89 7.85 22.38
C ASP A 166 6.76 6.87 22.78
N LEU A 167 6.59 5.75 22.09
CA LEU A 167 5.54 4.77 22.42
C LEU A 167 5.93 3.89 23.62
N PRO A 168 4.94 3.40 24.40
CA PRO A 168 5.19 2.42 25.42
C PRO A 168 5.89 1.18 24.87
N VAL A 169 6.72 0.55 25.69
CA VAL A 169 7.40 -0.69 25.30
C VAL A 169 6.39 -1.78 25.06
N ALA A 170 6.41 -2.34 23.84
CA ALA A 170 5.53 -3.42 23.44
C ALA A 170 5.79 -4.68 24.30
N PRO A 171 4.75 -5.42 24.73
CA PRO A 171 4.94 -6.68 25.49
C PRO A 171 5.72 -7.76 24.74
N PHE A 172 5.65 -7.79 23.43
CA PHE A 172 6.36 -8.73 22.56
C PHE A 172 7.15 -7.95 21.48
N PRO A 173 8.31 -7.37 21.82
CA PRO A 173 9.03 -6.43 20.94
C PRO A 173 9.95 -7.15 19.95
N PHE A 174 9.45 -8.11 19.19
CA PHE A 174 10.25 -8.83 18.19
C PHE A 174 10.61 -7.92 17.00
N THR A 175 11.86 -8.05 16.55
CA THR A 175 12.43 -7.36 15.38
C THR A 175 12.92 -8.33 14.32
N SER A 176 12.82 -9.63 14.58
CA SER A 176 13.14 -10.72 13.67
C SER A 176 12.10 -11.84 13.78
N ALA A 177 12.04 -12.71 12.76
CA ALA A 177 11.20 -13.88 12.80
C ALA A 177 11.67 -14.87 13.88
N ALA A 178 12.97 -15.00 14.08
CA ALA A 178 13.53 -15.82 15.14
C ALA A 178 13.06 -15.34 16.52
N GLU A 179 13.15 -14.05 16.82
CA GLU A 179 12.65 -13.50 18.10
C GLU A 179 11.13 -13.69 18.24
N MET A 180 10.36 -13.54 17.15
CA MET A 180 8.93 -13.78 17.14
C MET A 180 8.59 -15.23 17.52
N LEU A 181 9.31 -16.22 16.97
CA LEU A 181 9.14 -17.62 17.28
C LEU A 181 9.54 -17.96 18.72
N ASP A 182 10.67 -17.41 19.20
CA ASP A 182 11.10 -17.58 20.59
C ASP A 182 10.07 -17.03 21.58
N MET A 183 9.51 -15.84 21.32
CA MET A 183 8.47 -15.26 22.16
C MET A 183 7.16 -16.06 22.11
N ALA A 184 6.81 -16.59 20.95
CA ALA A 184 5.64 -17.47 20.80
C ALA A 184 5.83 -18.77 21.62
N ALA A 185 6.97 -19.41 21.51
CA ALA A 185 7.31 -20.63 22.27
C ALA A 185 7.30 -20.39 23.78
N GLN A 186 7.88 -19.30 24.27
CA GLN A 186 7.95 -18.95 25.68
C GLN A 186 6.58 -18.57 26.27
N SER A 187 5.73 -17.89 25.50
CA SER A 187 4.44 -17.41 25.96
C SER A 187 3.27 -18.35 25.67
N GLY A 188 3.44 -19.33 24.80
CA GLY A 188 2.37 -20.19 24.29
C GLY A 188 1.31 -19.43 23.47
N LYS A 189 1.65 -18.24 22.95
CA LYS A 189 0.73 -17.38 22.20
C LYS A 189 0.90 -17.53 20.71
N SER A 190 -0.20 -17.34 19.98
CA SER A 190 -0.13 -17.18 18.52
C SER A 190 0.51 -15.85 18.14
N VAL A 191 0.96 -15.72 16.88
CA VAL A 191 1.47 -14.46 16.33
C VAL A 191 0.41 -13.35 16.41
N ALA A 192 -0.85 -13.69 16.12
CA ALA A 192 -1.97 -12.75 16.24
C ALA A 192 -2.17 -12.25 17.69
N ASP A 193 -2.06 -13.14 18.68
CA ASP A 193 -2.26 -12.77 20.09
C ASP A 193 -1.12 -11.88 20.60
N MET A 194 0.13 -12.16 20.22
CA MET A 194 1.26 -11.31 20.54
C MET A 194 1.10 -9.92 19.91
N LYS A 195 0.75 -9.89 18.64
CA LYS A 195 0.51 -8.62 17.92
C LYS A 195 -0.65 -7.84 18.54
N ARG A 196 -1.75 -8.51 18.89
CA ARG A 196 -2.91 -7.89 19.59
C ARG A 196 -2.50 -7.30 20.95
N ALA A 197 -1.64 -7.98 21.70
CA ALA A 197 -1.13 -7.46 22.97
C ALA A 197 -0.28 -6.20 22.76
N ASN A 198 0.57 -6.19 21.74
CA ASN A 198 1.38 -5.02 21.38
C ASN A 198 0.49 -3.83 20.98
N GLU A 199 -0.51 -4.04 20.13
CA GLU A 199 -1.47 -2.99 19.73
C GLU A 199 -2.16 -2.34 20.93
N ARG A 200 -2.68 -3.14 21.86
CA ARG A 200 -3.41 -2.64 23.04
C ARG A 200 -2.55 -1.78 23.95
N VAL A 201 -1.25 -2.07 24.05
CA VAL A 201 -0.31 -1.31 24.89
C VAL A 201 0.20 -0.07 24.15
N CYS A 202 0.58 -0.22 22.89
CA CYS A 202 1.16 0.89 22.12
C CYS A 202 0.11 1.86 21.56
N GLN A 203 -1.16 1.44 21.44
CA GLN A 203 -2.28 2.24 20.92
C GLN A 203 -3.50 2.23 21.89
N PRO A 204 -3.35 2.65 23.15
CA PRO A 204 -4.38 2.45 24.19
C PRO A 204 -5.70 3.20 23.93
N GLY A 205 -5.69 4.21 23.03
CA GLY A 205 -6.89 4.98 22.66
C GLY A 205 -7.65 4.45 21.45
N VAL A 206 -7.17 3.36 20.82
CA VAL A 206 -7.72 2.83 19.57
C VAL A 206 -8.57 1.59 19.87
N ASP A 207 -9.82 1.58 19.38
CA ASP A 207 -10.63 0.37 19.33
C ASP A 207 -10.14 -0.53 18.20
N LEU A 208 -9.27 -1.48 18.57
CA LEU A 208 -8.55 -2.35 17.64
C LEU A 208 -9.52 -3.17 16.78
N ASP A 209 -10.51 -3.82 17.42
CA ASP A 209 -11.40 -4.73 16.70
C ASP A 209 -12.33 -3.98 15.75
N LYS A 210 -12.83 -2.81 16.16
CA LYS A 210 -13.63 -1.93 15.32
C LYS A 210 -12.81 -1.36 14.16
N GLY A 211 -11.57 -0.96 14.42
CA GLY A 211 -10.66 -0.44 13.39
C GLY A 211 -10.34 -1.49 12.31
N ILE A 212 -10.01 -2.72 12.71
CA ILE A 212 -9.74 -3.81 11.78
C ILE A 212 -11.00 -4.19 11.00
N THR A 213 -12.16 -4.25 11.66
CA THR A 213 -13.45 -4.51 10.99
C THR A 213 -13.71 -3.48 9.89
N ARG A 214 -13.52 -2.18 10.18
CA ARG A 214 -13.67 -1.11 9.18
C ARG A 214 -12.72 -1.30 7.99
N ILE A 215 -11.46 -1.67 8.23
CA ILE A 215 -10.51 -1.93 7.16
C ILE A 215 -11.00 -3.07 6.27
N TRP A 216 -11.45 -4.18 6.86
CA TRP A 216 -12.02 -5.30 6.10
C TRP A 216 -13.27 -4.90 5.32
N GLU A 217 -14.17 -4.12 5.90
CA GLU A 217 -15.36 -3.61 5.20
C GLU A 217 -14.98 -2.80 3.95
N VAL A 218 -13.96 -1.95 4.03
CA VAL A 218 -13.46 -1.18 2.88
C VAL A 218 -12.84 -2.11 1.84
N MET A 219 -12.04 -3.10 2.24
CA MET A 219 -11.46 -4.11 1.34
C MET A 219 -12.56 -4.88 0.61
N SER A 220 -13.54 -5.37 1.35
CA SER A 220 -14.66 -6.15 0.80
C SER A 220 -15.51 -5.31 -0.17
N ALA A 221 -15.84 -4.08 0.22
CA ALA A 221 -16.58 -3.16 -0.65
C ALA A 221 -15.80 -2.81 -1.93
N CYS A 222 -14.47 -2.72 -1.85
CA CYS A 222 -13.62 -2.52 -3.03
C CYS A 222 -13.72 -3.71 -4.00
N ILE A 223 -13.63 -4.96 -3.49
CA ILE A 223 -13.84 -6.17 -4.30
C ILE A 223 -15.22 -6.12 -4.96
N ASP A 224 -16.26 -5.88 -4.18
CA ASP A 224 -17.65 -5.91 -4.67
C ASP A 224 -17.88 -4.88 -5.78
N ARG A 225 -17.32 -3.66 -5.65
CA ARG A 225 -17.36 -2.65 -6.73
C ARG A 225 -16.62 -3.11 -7.97
N GLY A 226 -15.40 -3.63 -7.83
CA GLY A 226 -14.61 -4.08 -8.98
C GLY A 226 -15.23 -5.26 -9.73
N LEU A 227 -15.95 -6.15 -9.03
CA LEU A 227 -16.65 -7.28 -9.62
C LEU A 227 -17.88 -6.89 -10.48
N VAL A 228 -18.41 -5.69 -10.34
CA VAL A 228 -19.57 -5.21 -11.09
C VAL A 228 -19.25 -4.07 -12.07
N THR A 229 -18.07 -3.45 -11.93
CA THR A 229 -17.65 -2.32 -12.77
C THR A 229 -16.95 -2.81 -14.04
N ASP A 230 -17.32 -2.28 -15.20
CA ASP A 230 -16.65 -2.50 -16.48
C ASP A 230 -16.05 -1.21 -17.04
N GLY A 231 -15.52 -1.28 -18.26
CA GLY A 231 -14.97 -0.14 -18.98
C GLY A 231 -13.47 -0.23 -19.22
N ILE A 232 -12.90 0.92 -19.51
CA ILE A 232 -11.46 1.10 -19.81
C ILE A 232 -10.82 1.86 -18.65
N LEU A 233 -9.65 1.40 -18.20
CA LEU A 233 -8.90 2.06 -17.16
C LEU A 233 -8.31 3.39 -17.66
N PRO A 234 -8.17 4.41 -16.80
CA PRO A 234 -7.61 5.71 -17.18
C PRO A 234 -6.12 5.63 -17.52
N GLY A 235 -5.54 6.69 -18.08
CA GLY A 235 -4.09 6.79 -18.36
C GLY A 235 -3.69 6.43 -19.79
N GLY A 236 -4.63 6.09 -20.68
CA GLY A 236 -4.40 5.97 -22.13
C GLY A 236 -3.76 4.67 -22.61
N LEU A 237 -3.59 3.65 -21.75
CA LEU A 237 -3.19 2.30 -22.17
C LEU A 237 -4.33 1.49 -22.78
N ASN A 238 -5.56 1.99 -22.69
CA ASN A 238 -6.78 1.30 -23.16
C ASN A 238 -6.97 -0.10 -22.54
N VAL A 239 -6.48 -0.30 -21.31
CA VAL A 239 -6.65 -1.56 -20.59
C VAL A 239 -8.12 -1.73 -20.21
N ARG A 240 -8.74 -2.82 -20.67
CA ARG A 240 -10.10 -3.19 -20.29
C ARG A 240 -10.14 -3.77 -18.89
N ARG A 241 -11.14 -3.40 -18.09
CA ARG A 241 -11.49 -4.12 -16.87
C ARG A 241 -11.95 -5.53 -17.22
N ARG A 242 -11.45 -6.52 -16.51
CA ARG A 242 -11.67 -7.95 -16.77
C ARG A 242 -12.42 -8.64 -15.63
N ALA A 243 -12.27 -8.15 -14.41
CA ALA A 243 -12.80 -8.81 -13.20
C ALA A 243 -14.30 -9.11 -13.32
N LYS A 244 -15.11 -8.16 -13.78
CA LYS A 244 -16.56 -8.35 -13.98
C LYS A 244 -16.90 -9.51 -14.94
N GLY A 245 -16.21 -9.57 -16.08
CA GLY A 245 -16.45 -10.62 -17.08
C GLY A 245 -16.06 -12.00 -16.61
N ILE A 246 -14.87 -12.10 -15.94
CA ILE A 246 -14.38 -13.36 -15.38
C ILE A 246 -15.30 -13.80 -14.24
N HIS A 247 -15.72 -12.90 -13.35
CA HIS A 247 -16.64 -13.20 -12.26
C HIS A 247 -18.00 -13.74 -12.77
N ALA A 248 -18.55 -13.11 -13.81
CA ALA A 248 -19.80 -13.59 -14.42
C ALA A 248 -19.65 -15.01 -14.99
N ALA A 249 -18.52 -15.31 -15.64
CA ALA A 249 -18.24 -16.66 -16.15
C ALA A 249 -18.11 -17.68 -14.99
N LEU A 250 -17.37 -17.34 -13.93
CA LEU A 250 -17.22 -18.20 -12.76
C LEU A 250 -18.55 -18.46 -12.05
N LEU A 251 -19.43 -17.46 -11.96
CA LEU A 251 -20.78 -17.63 -11.40
C LEU A 251 -21.64 -18.57 -12.27
N ALA A 252 -21.52 -18.50 -13.59
CA ALA A 252 -22.25 -19.38 -14.50
C ALA A 252 -21.76 -20.85 -14.39
N GLU A 253 -20.51 -21.06 -14.04
CA GLU A 253 -19.94 -22.39 -13.79
C GLU A 253 -20.36 -22.98 -12.43
N ARG A 254 -20.78 -22.16 -11.46
CA ARG A 254 -21.31 -22.64 -10.17
C ARG A 254 -22.58 -23.46 -10.40
N GLY A 255 -22.54 -24.72 -9.96
CA GLY A 255 -23.65 -25.64 -10.14
C GLY A 255 -23.49 -26.60 -11.33
N MET A 256 -22.43 -26.49 -12.12
CA MET A 256 -22.05 -27.54 -13.07
C MET A 256 -21.48 -28.74 -12.30
N ASN A 257 -21.86 -29.95 -12.71
CA ASN A 257 -21.41 -31.19 -12.07
C ASN A 257 -19.89 -31.44 -12.23
N LEU A 258 -19.23 -30.73 -13.14
CA LEU A 258 -17.80 -30.81 -13.41
C LEU A 258 -17.24 -29.38 -13.46
N SER A 259 -16.46 -29.01 -12.46
CA SER A 259 -15.66 -27.78 -12.47
C SER A 259 -14.19 -28.18 -12.60
N PRO A 260 -13.42 -27.56 -13.51
CA PRO A 260 -11.97 -27.80 -13.59
C PRO A 260 -11.29 -27.49 -12.25
N PRO A 261 -10.36 -28.32 -11.76
CA PRO A 261 -9.71 -28.08 -10.46
C PRO A 261 -8.98 -26.73 -10.32
N HIS A 262 -8.51 -26.16 -11.43
CA HIS A 262 -7.82 -24.87 -11.46
C HIS A 262 -8.75 -23.65 -11.37
N THR A 263 -10.07 -23.81 -11.52
CA THR A 263 -11.05 -22.72 -11.38
C THR A 263 -10.96 -21.99 -10.04
N ILE A 264 -10.45 -22.67 -9.00
CA ILE A 264 -10.21 -22.03 -7.72
C ILE A 264 -9.16 -20.92 -7.79
N ASN A 265 -8.16 -21.03 -8.66
CA ASN A 265 -7.17 -19.98 -8.91
C ASN A 265 -7.81 -18.76 -9.61
N ASP A 266 -8.81 -19.02 -10.46
CA ASP A 266 -9.49 -17.96 -11.18
C ASP A 266 -10.33 -17.10 -10.22
N TRP A 267 -10.94 -17.69 -9.18
CA TRP A 267 -11.61 -16.94 -8.12
C TRP A 267 -10.66 -16.00 -7.39
N MET A 268 -9.49 -16.51 -6.93
CA MET A 268 -8.48 -15.67 -6.25
C MET A 268 -7.99 -14.55 -7.15
N SER A 269 -7.64 -14.87 -8.40
CA SER A 269 -7.20 -13.87 -9.38
C SER A 269 -8.27 -12.80 -9.63
N THR A 270 -9.53 -13.20 -9.76
CA THR A 270 -10.64 -12.28 -10.02
C THR A 270 -10.85 -11.30 -8.87
N TYR A 271 -10.80 -11.76 -7.63
CA TYR A 271 -10.89 -10.86 -6.46
C TYR A 271 -9.73 -9.88 -6.40
N ALA A 272 -8.50 -10.34 -6.65
CA ALA A 272 -7.33 -9.47 -6.68
C ALA A 272 -7.37 -8.45 -7.83
N MET A 273 -7.79 -8.90 -9.02
CA MET A 273 -7.98 -8.03 -10.18
C MET A 273 -9.06 -6.98 -9.92
N ALA A 274 -10.18 -7.34 -9.29
CA ALA A 274 -11.25 -6.40 -8.93
C ALA A 274 -10.71 -5.23 -8.09
N VAL A 275 -9.91 -5.53 -7.06
CA VAL A 275 -9.26 -4.49 -6.24
C VAL A 275 -8.29 -3.65 -7.05
N ASN A 276 -7.45 -4.28 -7.89
CA ASN A 276 -6.42 -3.55 -8.62
C ASN A 276 -6.99 -2.71 -9.77
N GLU A 277 -8.08 -3.13 -10.38
CA GLU A 277 -8.82 -2.33 -11.35
C GLU A 277 -9.48 -1.09 -10.69
N GLU A 278 -10.01 -1.24 -9.46
CA GLU A 278 -10.47 -0.10 -8.65
C GLU A 278 -9.32 0.83 -8.27
N ASN A 279 -8.19 0.26 -7.83
CA ASN A 279 -6.98 1.03 -7.54
C ASN A 279 -6.51 1.83 -8.76
N ALA A 280 -6.41 1.20 -9.92
CA ALA A 280 -5.98 1.83 -11.17
C ALA A 280 -6.91 2.96 -11.61
N ALA A 281 -8.19 2.87 -11.27
CA ALA A 281 -9.21 3.88 -11.58
C ALA A 281 -9.27 5.03 -10.55
N GLY A 282 -8.41 5.05 -9.53
CA GLY A 282 -8.43 6.07 -8.48
C GLY A 282 -9.52 5.88 -7.42
N GLY A 283 -10.09 4.67 -7.34
CA GLY A 283 -11.10 4.32 -6.34
C GLY A 283 -10.53 4.17 -4.93
N GLN A 284 -11.42 4.07 -3.95
CA GLN A 284 -11.05 3.81 -2.57
C GLN A 284 -10.57 2.37 -2.42
N VAL A 285 -9.37 2.22 -1.85
CA VAL A 285 -8.70 0.94 -1.58
C VAL A 285 -8.09 0.93 -0.19
N VAL A 286 -7.61 -0.22 0.26
CA VAL A 286 -6.73 -0.31 1.42
C VAL A 286 -5.30 -0.59 0.93
N THR A 287 -4.36 0.25 1.29
CA THR A 287 -2.93 -0.02 1.13
C THR A 287 -2.56 -1.27 1.94
N ALA A 288 -1.94 -2.30 1.30
CA ALA A 288 -1.71 -3.59 1.96
C ALA A 288 -0.51 -4.39 1.36
N PRO A 289 0.77 -4.11 1.68
CA PRO A 289 1.29 -2.93 2.38
C PRO A 289 1.43 -1.71 1.47
N THR A 290 1.27 -1.86 0.13
CA THR A 290 1.27 -0.79 -0.87
C THR A 290 0.02 -0.85 -1.73
N ASN A 291 -0.26 0.22 -2.49
CA ASN A 291 -1.36 0.21 -3.45
C ASN A 291 -1.08 -0.72 -4.64
N GLY A 292 0.18 -0.83 -5.07
CA GLY A 292 0.59 -1.75 -6.14
C GLY A 292 0.28 -3.21 -5.81
N ALA A 293 0.20 -3.56 -4.53
CA ALA A 293 -0.09 -4.91 -4.03
C ALA A 293 -1.44 -5.02 -3.29
N ALA A 294 -2.31 -4.01 -3.39
CA ALA A 294 -3.54 -3.89 -2.61
C ALA A 294 -4.54 -5.04 -2.81
N GLY A 295 -4.43 -5.80 -3.90
CA GLY A 295 -5.33 -6.90 -4.22
C GLY A 295 -5.02 -8.22 -3.53
N VAL A 296 -3.76 -8.48 -3.13
CA VAL A 296 -3.32 -9.80 -2.65
C VAL A 296 -4.03 -10.22 -1.37
N ILE A 297 -3.95 -9.39 -0.33
CA ILE A 297 -4.49 -9.70 1.00
C ILE A 297 -6.03 -9.78 0.99
N PRO A 298 -6.77 -8.78 0.46
CA PRO A 298 -8.22 -8.85 0.44
C PRO A 298 -8.75 -10.01 -0.42
N ALA A 299 -8.08 -10.35 -1.53
CA ALA A 299 -8.44 -11.52 -2.33
C ALA A 299 -8.26 -12.83 -1.57
N THR A 300 -7.19 -12.96 -0.80
CA THR A 300 -6.92 -14.14 0.03
C THR A 300 -7.95 -14.28 1.15
N ILE A 301 -8.30 -13.18 1.83
CA ILE A 301 -9.35 -13.17 2.87
C ILE A 301 -10.70 -13.53 2.25
N ARG A 302 -11.06 -12.92 1.12
CA ARG A 302 -12.33 -13.19 0.42
C ARG A 302 -12.41 -14.64 -0.04
N TYR A 303 -11.34 -15.16 -0.63
CA TYR A 303 -11.23 -16.57 -0.99
C TYR A 303 -11.45 -17.49 0.23
N TRP A 304 -10.79 -17.19 1.34
CA TRP A 304 -10.95 -17.96 2.56
C TRP A 304 -12.41 -17.96 3.05
N LEU A 305 -13.05 -16.78 3.09
CA LEU A 305 -14.43 -16.66 3.57
C LEU A 305 -15.45 -17.34 2.64
N ASP A 306 -15.25 -17.26 1.31
CA ASP A 306 -16.24 -17.72 0.33
C ASP A 306 -16.07 -19.21 -0.04
N HIS A 307 -14.86 -19.78 0.11
CA HIS A 307 -14.54 -21.10 -0.46
C HIS A 307 -13.98 -22.10 0.56
N VAL A 308 -13.59 -21.67 1.77
CA VAL A 308 -13.01 -22.59 2.76
C VAL A 308 -14.05 -22.96 3.80
N PRO A 309 -14.40 -24.26 3.95
CA PRO A 309 -15.36 -24.70 4.98
C PRO A 309 -14.90 -24.32 6.40
N GLY A 310 -15.79 -23.76 7.20
CA GLY A 310 -15.51 -23.35 8.58
C GLY A 310 -14.88 -21.97 8.71
N ALA A 311 -14.64 -21.25 7.60
CA ALA A 311 -14.20 -19.87 7.65
C ALA A 311 -15.25 -18.99 8.34
N ALA A 312 -14.78 -18.03 9.16
CA ALA A 312 -15.66 -17.16 9.93
C ALA A 312 -15.15 -15.72 9.93
N PRO A 313 -15.99 -14.71 9.66
CA PRO A 313 -15.60 -13.30 9.66
C PRO A 313 -14.96 -12.85 10.98
N SER A 314 -15.34 -13.47 12.11
CA SER A 314 -14.76 -13.20 13.44
C SER A 314 -13.26 -13.50 13.55
N LYS A 315 -12.69 -14.26 12.60
CA LYS A 315 -11.25 -14.58 12.52
C LYS A 315 -10.47 -13.65 11.58
N VAL A 316 -11.12 -12.76 10.86
CA VAL A 316 -10.43 -11.76 10.02
C VAL A 316 -9.44 -10.91 10.84
N PRO A 317 -9.73 -10.48 12.10
CA PRO A 317 -8.72 -9.82 12.90
C PRO A 317 -7.46 -10.65 13.16
N ASP A 318 -7.58 -11.94 13.39
CA ASP A 318 -6.40 -12.83 13.58
C ASP A 318 -5.56 -12.91 12.29
N PHE A 319 -6.22 -13.00 11.13
CA PHE A 319 -5.56 -12.94 9.82
C PHE A 319 -4.76 -11.63 9.66
N MET A 320 -5.42 -10.49 9.88
CA MET A 320 -4.81 -9.17 9.63
C MET A 320 -3.70 -8.83 10.63
N LEU A 321 -3.84 -9.22 11.90
CA LEU A 321 -2.80 -9.03 12.90
C LEU A 321 -1.56 -9.88 12.60
N THR A 322 -1.75 -11.14 12.18
CA THR A 322 -0.64 -12.00 11.74
C THR A 322 0.04 -11.41 10.51
N ALA A 323 -0.74 -11.01 9.50
CA ALA A 323 -0.21 -10.37 8.30
C ALA A 323 0.57 -9.09 8.63
N ALA A 324 0.06 -8.25 9.54
CA ALA A 324 0.75 -7.03 9.97
C ALA A 324 2.06 -7.31 10.73
N ALA A 325 2.13 -8.38 11.51
CA ALA A 325 3.38 -8.79 12.17
C ALA A 325 4.47 -9.11 11.14
N ILE A 326 4.16 -9.92 10.12
CA ILE A 326 5.09 -10.27 9.04
C ILE A 326 5.46 -9.02 8.21
N GLY A 327 4.49 -8.19 7.84
CA GLY A 327 4.74 -6.95 7.11
C GLY A 327 5.65 -5.98 7.87
N GLY A 328 5.53 -5.95 9.20
CA GLY A 328 6.41 -5.18 10.09
C GLY A 328 7.86 -5.67 10.02
N LEU A 329 8.09 -6.97 10.10
CA LEU A 329 9.44 -7.55 9.97
C LEU A 329 10.08 -7.22 8.63
N ILE A 330 9.32 -7.36 7.53
CA ILE A 330 9.81 -7.05 6.19
C ILE A 330 10.15 -5.56 6.06
N LYS A 331 9.26 -4.66 6.54
CA LYS A 331 9.49 -3.22 6.47
C LYS A 331 10.72 -2.79 7.27
N PHE A 332 10.96 -3.37 8.45
CA PHE A 332 12.08 -3.00 9.31
C PHE A 332 13.42 -3.52 8.80
N ARG A 333 13.45 -4.72 8.26
CA ARG A 333 14.70 -5.40 7.89
C ARG A 333 15.06 -5.24 6.42
N ALA A 334 14.09 -4.84 5.58
CA ALA A 334 14.30 -4.61 4.17
C ALA A 334 13.51 -3.37 3.71
N SER A 335 12.51 -3.53 2.87
CA SER A 335 11.60 -2.47 2.43
C SER A 335 10.28 -3.05 1.95
N ILE A 336 9.24 -2.22 1.94
CA ILE A 336 7.97 -2.49 1.25
C ILE A 336 7.79 -1.61 0.01
N SER A 337 8.82 -0.86 -0.38
CA SER A 337 8.77 0.12 -1.48
C SER A 337 9.27 -0.47 -2.80
N GLY A 338 8.46 -0.35 -3.85
CA GLY A 338 8.87 -0.71 -5.21
C GLY A 338 10.03 0.13 -5.75
N ALA A 339 10.14 1.38 -5.29
CA ALA A 339 11.23 2.29 -5.65
C ALA A 339 12.58 1.87 -5.01
N GLU A 340 12.56 1.16 -3.88
CA GLU A 340 13.77 0.68 -3.20
C GLU A 340 14.16 -0.73 -3.63
N CYS A 341 13.19 -1.65 -3.65
CA CYS A 341 13.46 -3.07 -3.83
C CYS A 341 12.68 -3.73 -4.98
N GLY A 342 11.99 -2.98 -5.85
CA GLY A 342 11.16 -3.58 -6.89
C GLY A 342 9.86 -4.19 -6.36
N CYS A 343 9.13 -4.90 -7.23
CA CYS A 343 7.87 -5.55 -6.87
C CYS A 343 8.01 -6.74 -5.88
N GLN A 344 9.21 -7.27 -5.68
CA GLN A 344 9.45 -8.24 -4.59
C GLN A 344 9.09 -7.63 -3.23
N ALA A 345 9.33 -6.33 -3.02
CA ALA A 345 8.97 -5.60 -1.81
C ALA A 345 7.47 -5.30 -1.69
N GLU A 346 6.76 -5.17 -2.81
CA GLU A 346 5.33 -4.88 -2.81
C GLU A 346 4.49 -6.17 -2.82
N VAL A 347 4.44 -6.86 -3.97
CA VAL A 347 3.65 -8.09 -4.15
C VAL A 347 4.23 -9.25 -3.35
N GLY A 348 5.57 -9.35 -3.26
CA GLY A 348 6.22 -10.38 -2.45
C GLY A 348 5.91 -10.23 -0.96
N SER A 349 5.99 -9.01 -0.43
CA SER A 349 5.60 -8.72 0.97
C SER A 349 4.12 -9.00 1.21
N ALA A 350 3.23 -8.55 0.30
CA ALA A 350 1.80 -8.79 0.41
C ALA A 350 1.47 -10.30 0.37
N ALA A 351 2.16 -11.08 -0.47
CA ALA A 351 1.99 -12.52 -0.56
C ALA A 351 2.48 -13.23 0.72
N ALA A 352 3.62 -12.83 1.28
CA ALA A 352 4.12 -13.34 2.56
C ALA A 352 3.16 -13.04 3.72
N MET A 353 2.67 -11.79 3.79
CA MET A 353 1.67 -11.35 4.76
C MET A 353 0.37 -12.16 4.64
N ALA A 354 -0.12 -12.35 3.41
CA ALA A 354 -1.34 -13.10 3.12
C ALA A 354 -1.18 -14.60 3.44
N ALA A 355 -0.02 -15.19 3.11
CA ALA A 355 0.28 -16.60 3.41
C ALA A 355 0.31 -16.85 4.93
N ALA A 356 0.98 -15.98 5.68
CA ALA A 356 1.01 -16.04 7.14
C ALA A 356 -0.40 -15.90 7.75
N GLY A 357 -1.16 -14.90 7.32
CA GLY A 357 -2.52 -14.66 7.80
C GLY A 357 -3.45 -15.84 7.50
N PHE A 358 -3.39 -16.37 6.27
CA PHE A 358 -4.17 -17.54 5.88
C PHE A 358 -3.77 -18.79 6.68
N CYS A 359 -2.47 -19.04 6.84
CA CYS A 359 -1.96 -20.15 7.63
C CYS A 359 -2.45 -20.09 9.09
N ALA A 360 -2.40 -18.90 9.69
CA ALA A 360 -2.85 -18.67 11.08
C ALA A 360 -4.36 -18.98 11.26
N VAL A 361 -5.23 -18.49 10.36
CA VAL A 361 -6.68 -18.72 10.47
C VAL A 361 -7.08 -20.14 10.10
N MET A 362 -6.21 -20.89 9.43
CA MET A 362 -6.35 -22.32 9.16
C MET A 362 -5.83 -23.20 10.33
N GLY A 363 -5.37 -22.59 11.43
CA GLY A 363 -4.92 -23.29 12.63
C GLY A 363 -3.44 -23.66 12.64
N GLY A 364 -2.64 -23.05 11.78
CA GLY A 364 -1.18 -23.26 11.74
C GLY A 364 -0.49 -22.78 13.02
N THR A 365 0.59 -23.49 13.40
CA THR A 365 1.48 -23.09 14.49
C THR A 365 2.29 -21.84 14.11
N PRO A 366 2.90 -21.12 15.07
CA PRO A 366 3.79 -20.00 14.74
C PRO A 366 4.90 -20.36 13.74
N GLU A 367 5.48 -21.56 13.84
CA GLU A 367 6.51 -22.08 12.93
C GLU A 367 5.95 -22.30 11.52
N GLN A 368 4.73 -22.85 11.40
CA GLN A 368 4.07 -23.01 10.11
C GLN A 368 3.68 -21.66 9.49
N VAL A 369 3.29 -20.68 10.32
CA VAL A 369 2.99 -19.31 9.89
C VAL A 369 4.23 -18.63 9.34
N GLU A 370 5.37 -18.76 10.01
CA GLU A 370 6.66 -18.23 9.56
C GLU A 370 7.10 -18.89 8.27
N ASN A 371 7.03 -20.22 8.17
CA ASN A 371 7.38 -20.97 6.97
C ASN A 371 6.47 -20.61 5.77
N ALA A 372 5.16 -20.42 5.99
CA ALA A 372 4.26 -19.95 4.94
C ALA A 372 4.67 -18.58 4.39
N ALA A 373 5.06 -17.65 5.27
CA ALA A 373 5.54 -16.32 4.88
C ALA A 373 6.86 -16.41 4.09
N GLU A 374 7.79 -17.24 4.56
CA GLU A 374 9.08 -17.48 3.91
C GLU A 374 8.89 -18.03 2.50
N ILE A 375 8.15 -19.14 2.31
CA ILE A 375 7.88 -19.74 1.00
C ILE A 375 7.26 -18.72 0.04
N ALA A 376 6.31 -17.92 0.52
CA ALA A 376 5.68 -16.90 -0.31
C ALA A 376 6.66 -15.80 -0.71
N LEU A 377 7.52 -15.33 0.20
CA LEU A 377 8.50 -14.28 -0.07
C LEU A 377 9.59 -14.73 -1.04
N GLU A 378 10.21 -15.90 -0.78
CA GLU A 378 11.31 -16.40 -1.60
C GLU A 378 10.90 -16.55 -3.08
N HIS A 379 9.66 -16.97 -3.35
CA HIS A 379 9.13 -17.12 -4.70
C HIS A 379 8.81 -15.81 -5.42
N HIS A 380 9.07 -14.67 -4.77
CA HIS A 380 8.96 -13.33 -5.36
C HIS A 380 10.32 -12.61 -5.48
N LEU A 381 11.42 -13.22 -5.01
CA LEU A 381 12.76 -12.62 -5.09
C LEU A 381 13.13 -12.32 -6.53
N GLY A 382 13.74 -11.14 -6.75
CA GLY A 382 14.14 -10.65 -8.06
C GLY A 382 13.03 -10.02 -8.90
N MET A 383 11.80 -9.90 -8.40
CA MET A 383 10.69 -9.30 -9.16
C MET A 383 10.87 -7.79 -9.32
N THR A 384 11.01 -7.35 -10.57
CA THR A 384 11.17 -5.94 -10.94
C THR A 384 9.88 -5.12 -10.78
N CYS A 385 9.98 -3.80 -10.66
CA CYS A 385 8.85 -2.86 -10.70
C CYS A 385 9.00 -1.92 -11.90
N ASP A 386 8.43 -2.33 -13.02
CA ASP A 386 8.60 -1.74 -14.34
C ASP A 386 7.27 -1.67 -15.12
N PRO A 387 6.22 -1.05 -14.54
CA PRO A 387 4.89 -1.03 -15.12
C PRO A 387 4.87 -0.23 -16.43
N VAL A 388 4.07 -0.71 -17.38
CA VAL A 388 3.95 -0.10 -18.71
C VAL A 388 3.48 1.35 -18.58
N ARG A 389 4.24 2.28 -19.15
CA ARG A 389 4.05 3.75 -19.05
C ARG A 389 3.98 4.29 -17.62
N GLY A 390 4.54 3.56 -16.65
CA GLY A 390 4.49 3.93 -15.23
C GLY A 390 3.12 3.79 -14.58
N LEU A 391 2.14 3.18 -15.25
CA LEU A 391 0.78 3.03 -14.73
C LEU A 391 0.64 1.75 -13.90
N VAL A 392 0.03 1.83 -12.72
CA VAL A 392 -0.24 0.67 -11.84
C VAL A 392 -1.38 -0.18 -12.43
N GLN A 393 -1.17 -0.70 -13.64
CA GLN A 393 -2.11 -1.48 -14.41
C GLN A 393 -1.48 -2.80 -14.89
N ILE A 394 -0.56 -2.72 -15.83
CA ILE A 394 0.15 -3.88 -16.40
C ILE A 394 1.63 -3.78 -16.05
N PRO A 395 2.20 -4.79 -15.39
CA PRO A 395 1.62 -6.10 -15.05
C PRO A 395 0.98 -6.18 -13.64
N CYS A 396 0.78 -5.08 -12.95
CA CYS A 396 0.41 -5.05 -11.53
C CYS A 396 -0.89 -5.83 -11.24
N ILE A 397 -1.91 -5.70 -12.12
CA ILE A 397 -3.20 -6.37 -11.95
C ILE A 397 -3.02 -7.89 -11.93
N GLU A 398 -2.27 -8.46 -12.88
CA GLU A 398 -2.00 -9.90 -12.95
C GLU A 398 -1.10 -10.37 -11.82
N ARG A 399 -0.07 -9.59 -11.45
CA ARG A 399 0.86 -9.92 -10.36
C ARG A 399 0.12 -10.10 -9.03
N ASN A 400 -0.91 -9.30 -8.76
CA ASN A 400 -1.72 -9.45 -7.56
C ASN A 400 -2.53 -10.75 -7.56
N GLY A 401 -3.12 -11.13 -8.70
CA GLY A 401 -3.81 -12.41 -8.84
C GLY A 401 -2.90 -13.59 -8.53
N LEU A 402 -1.72 -13.61 -9.16
CA LEU A 402 -0.72 -14.67 -8.91
C LEU A 402 -0.13 -14.60 -7.50
N GLY A 403 0.01 -13.41 -6.91
CA GLY A 403 0.42 -13.23 -5.53
C GLY A 403 -0.54 -13.87 -4.53
N ALA A 404 -1.86 -13.71 -4.73
CA ALA A 404 -2.87 -14.35 -3.90
C ALA A 404 -2.84 -15.89 -4.02
N ILE A 405 -2.68 -16.42 -5.25
CA ILE A 405 -2.55 -17.86 -5.50
C ILE A 405 -1.29 -18.40 -4.80
N LYS A 406 -0.15 -17.76 -4.94
CA LYS A 406 1.09 -18.15 -4.27
C LYS A 406 0.95 -18.13 -2.75
N ALA A 407 0.28 -17.13 -2.19
CA ALA A 407 0.04 -17.03 -0.75
C ALA A 407 -0.73 -18.25 -0.21
N VAL A 408 -1.85 -18.61 -0.86
CA VAL A 408 -2.64 -19.79 -0.47
C VAL A 408 -1.85 -21.07 -0.67
N SER A 409 -1.10 -21.19 -1.76
CA SER A 409 -0.27 -22.38 -2.05
C SER A 409 0.85 -22.55 -1.02
N ALA A 410 1.55 -21.46 -0.65
CA ALA A 410 2.59 -21.44 0.36
C ALA A 410 2.05 -21.86 1.73
N ALA A 411 0.93 -21.27 2.16
CA ALA A 411 0.28 -21.65 3.41
C ALA A 411 -0.20 -23.09 3.41
N SER A 412 -0.78 -23.57 2.31
CA SER A 412 -1.20 -24.97 2.18
C SER A 412 -0.03 -25.95 2.30
N LEU A 413 1.13 -25.59 1.74
CA LEU A 413 2.34 -26.40 1.85
C LEU A 413 2.87 -26.42 3.30
N ALA A 414 3.00 -25.24 3.93
CA ALA A 414 3.46 -25.11 5.31
C ALA A 414 2.57 -25.86 6.32
N LEU A 415 1.23 -25.80 6.15
CA LEU A 415 0.26 -26.51 6.99
C LEU A 415 0.38 -28.06 6.91
N ARG A 416 0.98 -28.60 5.86
CA ARG A 416 1.23 -30.04 5.72
C ARG A 416 2.57 -30.49 6.32
N GLY A 417 3.46 -29.54 6.60
CA GLY A 417 4.71 -29.75 7.30
C GLY A 417 4.55 -29.65 8.82
N ASP A 418 5.64 -29.82 9.52
CA ASP A 418 5.73 -29.68 10.99
C ASP A 418 6.30 -28.32 11.43
N GLY A 419 6.52 -27.41 10.49
CA GLY A 419 7.14 -26.11 10.71
C GLY A 419 8.68 -26.10 10.59
N HIS A 420 9.33 -27.27 10.49
CA HIS A 420 10.78 -27.34 10.26
C HIS A 420 11.13 -27.10 8.78
N HIS A 421 12.01 -26.14 8.52
CA HIS A 421 12.49 -25.81 7.17
C HIS A 421 13.90 -25.23 7.22
N LEU A 422 14.59 -25.23 6.06
CA LEU A 422 16.00 -24.89 5.99
C LEU A 422 16.25 -23.37 5.90
N VAL A 423 15.41 -22.66 5.15
CA VAL A 423 15.55 -21.22 4.90
C VAL A 423 14.62 -20.47 5.86
N PRO A 424 15.11 -19.80 6.91
CA PRO A 424 14.25 -19.01 7.78
C PRO A 424 13.76 -17.73 7.06
N LEU A 425 12.60 -17.21 7.47
CA LEU A 425 12.04 -15.97 6.91
C LEU A 425 13.02 -14.79 7.01
N ASP A 426 13.81 -14.72 8.08
CA ASP A 426 14.83 -13.66 8.24
C ASP A 426 15.88 -13.72 7.12
N ALA A 427 16.26 -14.90 6.63
CA ALA A 427 17.18 -15.06 5.50
C ALA A 427 16.52 -14.64 4.18
N ALA A 428 15.25 -14.98 3.97
CA ALA A 428 14.51 -14.54 2.78
C ALA A 428 14.35 -13.01 2.74
N ILE A 429 14.07 -12.36 3.90
CA ILE A 429 13.98 -10.89 4.01
C ILE A 429 15.34 -10.25 3.71
N GLU A 430 16.44 -10.77 4.28
CA GLU A 430 17.77 -10.25 4.01
C GLU A 430 18.17 -10.43 2.54
N THR A 431 17.83 -11.56 1.92
CA THR A 431 18.06 -11.79 0.49
C THR A 431 17.26 -10.79 -0.36
N MET A 432 16.02 -10.48 0.02
CA MET A 432 15.22 -9.45 -0.65
C MET A 432 15.90 -8.07 -0.54
N ARG A 433 16.43 -7.71 0.62
CA ARG A 433 17.15 -6.46 0.84
C ARG A 433 18.37 -6.35 -0.08
N GLN A 434 19.25 -7.38 -0.09
CA GLN A 434 20.44 -7.42 -0.93
C GLN A 434 20.09 -7.42 -2.43
N THR A 435 19.13 -8.23 -2.86
CA THR A 435 18.64 -8.25 -4.24
C THR A 435 18.08 -6.88 -4.64
N GLY A 436 17.40 -6.20 -3.71
CA GLY A 436 16.93 -4.83 -3.92
C GLY A 436 18.07 -3.84 -4.10
N GLU A 437 19.14 -3.92 -3.31
CA GLU A 437 20.34 -3.08 -3.48
C GLU A 437 21.05 -3.33 -4.81
N ASP A 438 21.19 -4.59 -5.21
CA ASP A 438 21.83 -4.98 -6.46
C ASP A 438 20.97 -4.70 -7.71
N MET A 439 19.66 -4.54 -7.55
CA MET A 439 18.75 -4.27 -8.66
C MET A 439 19.03 -2.90 -9.27
N SER A 440 19.25 -2.84 -10.57
CA SER A 440 19.44 -1.57 -11.28
C SER A 440 18.19 -0.67 -11.15
N GLU A 441 18.41 0.64 -11.02
CA GLU A 441 17.35 1.66 -10.96
C GLU A 441 16.36 1.60 -12.12
N LYS A 442 16.79 1.09 -13.28
CA LYS A 442 15.91 0.86 -14.45
C LYS A 442 14.88 -0.25 -14.26
N TYR A 443 14.85 -0.90 -13.10
CA TYR A 443 13.90 -1.95 -12.73
C TYR A 443 13.16 -1.67 -11.43
N LYS A 444 13.33 -0.45 -10.85
CA LYS A 444 12.73 -0.02 -9.58
C LYS A 444 11.73 1.11 -9.81
N GLU A 445 10.45 0.79 -9.82
CA GLU A 445 9.31 1.73 -9.99
C GLU A 445 9.56 2.72 -11.15
N THR A 446 9.81 2.18 -12.35
CA THR A 446 10.26 2.95 -13.51
C THR A 446 9.42 2.67 -14.75
N ALA A 447 9.34 3.67 -15.64
CA ALA A 447 8.83 3.53 -17.00
C ALA A 447 9.97 3.52 -18.05
N LEU A 448 11.24 3.49 -17.62
CA LEU A 448 12.42 3.64 -18.48
C LEU A 448 13.19 2.32 -18.68
N GLY A 449 12.64 1.20 -18.22
CA GLY A 449 13.29 -0.12 -18.34
C GLY A 449 12.29 -1.28 -18.28
N GLY A 450 12.79 -2.50 -18.39
CA GLY A 450 12.03 -3.73 -18.23
C GLY A 450 10.83 -3.83 -19.18
N LEU A 451 9.67 -4.23 -18.67
CA LEU A 451 8.43 -4.37 -19.46
C LEU A 451 7.98 -3.03 -20.05
N ALA A 452 8.22 -1.92 -19.35
CA ALA A 452 7.76 -0.60 -19.79
C ALA A 452 8.30 -0.19 -21.16
N VAL A 453 9.52 -0.63 -21.52
CA VAL A 453 10.16 -0.29 -22.80
C VAL A 453 10.09 -1.41 -23.84
N ASN A 454 9.67 -2.61 -23.45
CA ASN A 454 9.58 -3.78 -24.33
C ASN A 454 8.15 -4.04 -24.85
N VAL A 455 7.17 -3.29 -24.37
CA VAL A 455 5.81 -3.30 -24.95
C VAL A 455 5.77 -2.29 -26.09
N PRO A 456 5.44 -2.69 -27.34
CA PRO A 456 5.33 -1.76 -28.45
C PRO A 456 4.30 -0.66 -28.15
N ASN A 457 4.68 0.58 -28.41
CA ASN A 457 3.70 1.67 -28.45
C ASN A 457 2.81 1.46 -29.68
N CYS A 458 1.65 0.87 -29.50
CA CYS A 458 0.61 0.80 -30.53
C CYS A 458 -0.21 2.08 -30.55
#